data_2929a98db23b5372a285f1bef84024c7
#
_entry.id   2929a98db23b5372a285f1bef84024c7
#
_cell.length_a   1.000
_cell.length_b   1.000
_cell.length_c   1.000
_cell.angle_alpha   90.00
_cell.angle_beta   90.00
_cell.angle_gamma   90.00
#
_symmetry.space_group_name_H-M   'P 1'
#
loop_
_entity.id
_entity.type
_entity.pdbx_description
1 polymer ?
#
loop_
_entity_poly.entity_id
_entity_poly.type
_entity_poly.pdbx_seq_one_letter_code
_entity_poly.pdbx_strand_id
1 'polypeptide(L)'
;MFILKRQDVEIASIQHPKREQQIPILTYQGQTFRLISVFGSTQAEEAKAFWRDLTDNRGKACVLLEEPDRYSVWGKVRLEQLGAEVASDSKGALYTQACLLLLQTVYLDIEDLLGGRQAGLFQKDITKIFGQWHFPQADSPAAVKHLLTIDPLTSLEVPHWEEHHLITLLQELYRLGKEYFGNTNFAKGVSDILQDMPGSDQTQFIEWLQSSPVGKLWR
;
A
#
# COMPACT_ATOMS: atom_id res chain seq x y z
N MET A 1 12.31 8.13 -26.42
CA MET A 1 10.85 7.94 -26.43
C MET A 1 10.55 6.82 -27.42
N PHE A 2 10.20 5.61 -26.96
CA PHE A 2 10.12 4.46 -27.86
C PHE A 2 8.75 3.80 -27.74
N ILE A 3 8.04 3.74 -28.87
CA ILE A 3 6.88 2.86 -29.07
C ILE A 3 7.45 1.60 -29.73
N LEU A 4 7.29 0.47 -29.07
CA LEU A 4 7.82 -0.82 -29.47
C LEU A 4 6.69 -1.69 -30.03
N LYS A 5 7.02 -2.59 -30.95
CA LYS A 5 6.10 -3.63 -31.43
C LYS A 5 6.48 -4.96 -30.80
N ARG A 6 5.52 -5.90 -30.77
CA ARG A 6 5.74 -7.22 -30.15
C ARG A 6 6.95 -7.98 -30.70
N GLN A 7 7.29 -7.77 -31.97
CA GLN A 7 8.45 -8.38 -32.63
C GLN A 7 9.80 -7.82 -32.20
N ASP A 8 9.82 -6.63 -31.60
CA ASP A 8 11.05 -5.91 -31.22
C ASP A 8 11.49 -6.25 -29.81
N VAL A 9 10.69 -7.01 -29.04
CA VAL A 9 10.89 -7.26 -27.62
C VAL A 9 10.76 -8.75 -27.28
N GLU A 10 11.50 -9.14 -26.25
CA GLU A 10 11.32 -10.45 -25.59
C GLU A 10 10.52 -10.25 -24.31
N ILE A 11 9.42 -11.01 -24.18
CA ILE A 11 8.61 -11.04 -22.95
C ILE A 11 8.78 -12.42 -22.33
N ALA A 12 9.31 -12.43 -21.12
CA ALA A 12 9.45 -13.59 -20.27
C ALA A 12 8.64 -13.39 -18.98
N SER A 13 8.34 -14.48 -18.27
CA SER A 13 7.77 -14.43 -16.93
C SER A 13 8.81 -14.90 -15.94
N ILE A 14 9.07 -14.11 -14.92
CA ILE A 14 9.91 -14.54 -13.80
C ILE A 14 9.00 -14.88 -12.63
N GLN A 15 9.32 -15.96 -11.94
CA GLN A 15 8.59 -16.35 -10.73
C GLN A 15 8.90 -15.35 -9.61
N HIS A 16 7.86 -14.85 -8.96
CA HIS A 16 8.03 -13.98 -7.81
C HIS A 16 8.78 -14.74 -6.70
N PRO A 17 9.84 -14.17 -6.09
CA PRO A 17 10.68 -14.89 -5.12
C PRO A 17 9.94 -15.37 -3.86
N LYS A 18 8.74 -14.82 -3.57
CA LYS A 18 7.96 -15.14 -2.36
C LYS A 18 6.49 -15.52 -2.61
N ARG A 19 6.01 -15.56 -3.85
CA ARG A 19 4.62 -15.90 -4.21
C ARG A 19 4.61 -16.81 -5.43
N GLU A 20 3.63 -17.67 -5.55
CA GLU A 20 3.39 -18.48 -6.78
C GLU A 20 2.87 -17.61 -7.96
N GLN A 21 3.27 -16.37 -8.03
CA GLN A 21 2.84 -15.42 -9.05
C GLN A 21 3.98 -15.16 -10.04
N GLN A 22 3.65 -15.21 -11.33
CA GLN A 22 4.59 -14.87 -12.40
C GLN A 22 4.53 -13.37 -12.70
N ILE A 23 5.70 -12.73 -12.69
CA ILE A 23 5.84 -11.31 -13.05
C ILE A 23 6.27 -11.25 -14.51
N PRO A 24 5.47 -10.63 -15.40
CA PRO A 24 5.88 -10.43 -16.78
C PRO A 24 7.00 -9.38 -16.84
N ILE A 25 8.07 -9.73 -17.54
CA ILE A 25 9.23 -8.89 -17.79
C ILE A 25 9.43 -8.76 -19.29
N LEU A 26 9.64 -7.54 -19.75
CA LEU A 26 9.99 -7.21 -21.12
C LEU A 26 11.48 -6.87 -21.19
N THR A 27 12.19 -7.48 -22.13
CA THR A 27 13.59 -7.17 -22.43
C THR A 27 13.70 -6.48 -23.79
N TYR A 28 14.35 -5.33 -23.81
CA TYR A 28 14.62 -4.55 -25.03
C TYR A 28 16.00 -3.90 -24.95
N GLN A 29 16.86 -4.14 -25.94
CA GLN A 29 18.23 -3.62 -26.02
C GLN A 29 19.06 -3.84 -24.74
N GLY A 30 18.95 -5.02 -24.13
CA GLY A 30 19.65 -5.33 -22.88
C GLY A 30 19.11 -4.63 -21.64
N GLN A 31 17.99 -3.92 -21.76
CA GLN A 31 17.31 -3.28 -20.65
C GLN A 31 16.05 -4.06 -20.28
N THR A 32 15.75 -4.11 -19.00
CA THR A 32 14.61 -4.85 -18.44
C THR A 32 13.53 -3.90 -18.00
N PHE A 33 12.27 -4.24 -18.30
CA PHE A 33 11.11 -3.44 -17.98
C PHE A 33 10.03 -4.32 -17.31
N ARG A 34 9.33 -3.77 -16.32
CA ARG A 34 8.19 -4.38 -15.63
C ARG A 34 6.89 -3.79 -16.17
N LEU A 35 5.86 -4.62 -16.29
CA LEU A 35 4.53 -4.17 -16.66
C LEU A 35 3.97 -3.19 -15.60
N ILE A 36 3.49 -2.03 -16.05
CA ILE A 36 2.83 -1.03 -15.22
C ILE A 36 1.33 -1.06 -15.45
N SER A 37 0.90 -1.03 -16.72
CA SER A 37 -0.53 -0.99 -17.06
C SER A 37 -0.80 -1.62 -18.43
N VAL A 38 -2.03 -2.11 -18.62
CA VAL A 38 -2.51 -2.67 -19.88
C VAL A 38 -3.79 -1.92 -20.29
N PHE A 39 -3.93 -1.61 -21.58
CA PHE A 39 -5.05 -0.91 -22.19
C PHE A 39 -5.58 -1.73 -23.36
N GLY A 40 -6.89 -1.70 -23.59
CA GLY A 40 -7.48 -2.36 -24.74
C GLY A 40 -7.13 -1.68 -26.06
N SER A 41 -7.38 -2.36 -27.18
CA SER A 41 -7.09 -1.83 -28.55
C SER A 41 -7.79 -0.51 -28.85
N THR A 42 -8.95 -0.25 -28.23
CA THR A 42 -9.72 1.00 -28.38
C THR A 42 -9.20 2.16 -27.54
N GLN A 43 -8.28 1.90 -26.61
CA GLN A 43 -7.75 2.88 -25.64
C GLN A 43 -6.34 3.38 -26.01
N ALA A 44 -6.00 3.42 -27.30
CA ALA A 44 -4.67 3.81 -27.80
C ALA A 44 -4.23 5.20 -27.31
N GLU A 45 -5.14 6.18 -27.32
CA GLU A 45 -4.82 7.56 -26.88
C GLU A 45 -4.66 7.67 -25.36
N GLU A 46 -5.43 6.91 -24.58
CA GLU A 46 -5.28 6.83 -23.12
C GLU A 46 -3.94 6.19 -22.74
N ALA A 47 -3.57 5.11 -23.42
CA ALA A 47 -2.28 4.45 -23.23
C ALA A 47 -1.09 5.39 -23.51
N LYS A 48 -1.18 6.16 -24.62
CA LYS A 48 -0.16 7.15 -24.98
C LYS A 48 -0.11 8.31 -23.98
N ALA A 49 -1.26 8.82 -23.54
CA ALA A 49 -1.34 9.88 -22.53
C ALA A 49 -0.74 9.43 -21.20
N PHE A 50 -1.08 8.24 -20.74
CA PHE A 50 -0.53 7.66 -19.52
C PHE A 50 0.98 7.43 -19.61
N TRP A 51 1.47 6.90 -20.73
CA TRP A 51 2.89 6.72 -20.97
C TRP A 51 3.66 8.05 -20.97
N ARG A 52 3.11 9.12 -21.62
CA ARG A 52 3.71 10.46 -21.61
C ARG A 52 3.74 11.05 -20.20
N ASP A 53 2.66 10.92 -19.44
CA ASP A 53 2.61 11.39 -18.05
C ASP A 53 3.73 10.76 -17.20
N LEU A 54 3.91 9.44 -17.31
CA LEU A 54 4.97 8.75 -16.60
C LEU A 54 6.38 9.19 -17.04
N THR A 55 6.58 9.45 -18.34
CA THR A 55 7.88 9.79 -18.90
C THR A 55 8.23 11.26 -18.72
N ASP A 56 7.31 12.16 -19.07
CA ASP A 56 7.56 13.59 -19.16
C ASP A 56 7.35 14.30 -17.80
N ASN A 57 6.31 13.93 -17.06
CA ASN A 57 5.97 14.58 -15.80
C ASN A 57 6.63 13.90 -14.58
N ARG A 58 6.82 12.57 -14.62
CA ARG A 58 7.38 11.81 -13.49
C ARG A 58 8.80 11.34 -13.71
N GLY A 59 9.41 11.66 -14.85
CA GLY A 59 10.81 11.32 -15.16
C GLY A 59 11.12 9.83 -15.21
N LYS A 60 10.11 8.96 -15.33
CA LYS A 60 10.30 7.50 -15.38
C LYS A 60 10.70 7.06 -16.79
N ALA A 61 11.72 6.24 -16.89
CA ALA A 61 12.08 5.60 -18.16
C ALA A 61 11.07 4.49 -18.48
N CYS A 62 10.11 4.79 -19.37
CA CYS A 62 9.04 3.87 -19.74
C CYS A 62 9.03 3.63 -21.25
N VAL A 63 8.55 2.46 -21.67
CA VAL A 63 8.24 2.11 -23.05
C VAL A 63 6.78 1.77 -23.21
N LEU A 64 6.19 2.09 -24.36
CA LEU A 64 4.86 1.69 -24.76
C LEU A 64 4.99 0.54 -25.75
N LEU A 65 4.39 -0.60 -25.43
CA LEU A 65 4.31 -1.74 -26.33
C LEU A 65 2.94 -1.76 -27.01
N GLU A 66 2.98 -1.79 -28.34
CA GLU A 66 1.81 -1.92 -29.20
C GLU A 66 1.67 -3.37 -29.68
N GLU A 67 0.56 -4.00 -29.34
CA GLU A 67 0.16 -5.34 -29.79
C GLU A 67 -1.17 -5.25 -30.58
N PRO A 68 -1.53 -6.24 -31.38
CA PRO A 68 -2.72 -6.17 -32.25
C PRO A 68 -4.04 -5.96 -31.49
N ASP A 69 -4.13 -6.43 -30.26
CA ASP A 69 -5.33 -6.45 -29.42
C ASP A 69 -5.24 -5.56 -28.18
N ARG A 70 -4.06 -4.99 -27.87
CA ARG A 70 -3.85 -4.20 -26.66
C ARG A 70 -2.63 -3.31 -26.74
N TYR A 71 -2.58 -2.35 -25.82
CA TYR A 71 -1.41 -1.53 -25.51
C TYR A 71 -0.95 -1.83 -24.09
N SER A 72 0.36 -1.82 -23.86
CA SER A 72 0.90 -2.00 -22.51
C SER A 72 2.05 -1.04 -22.24
N VAL A 73 2.08 -0.48 -21.03
CA VAL A 73 3.12 0.46 -20.58
C VAL A 73 4.04 -0.27 -19.62
N TRP A 74 5.33 -0.20 -19.89
CA TRP A 74 6.38 -0.90 -19.17
C TRP A 74 7.41 0.08 -18.64
N GLY A 75 7.72 0.01 -17.34
CA GLY A 75 8.72 0.84 -16.68
C GLY A 75 10.05 0.13 -16.57
N LYS A 76 11.14 0.86 -16.88
CA LYS A 76 12.49 0.34 -16.76
C LYS A 76 12.81 -0.04 -15.33
N VAL A 77 13.35 -1.23 -15.13
CA VAL A 77 13.79 -1.76 -13.83
C VAL A 77 15.17 -2.39 -13.97
N ARG A 78 15.93 -2.44 -12.91
CA ARG A 78 17.14 -3.28 -12.82
C ARG A 78 16.74 -4.61 -12.20
N LEU A 79 17.19 -5.73 -12.77
CA LEU A 79 16.90 -7.08 -12.25
C LEU A 79 17.27 -7.24 -10.78
N GLU A 80 18.34 -6.59 -10.36
CA GLU A 80 18.82 -6.55 -8.96
C GLU A 80 17.87 -5.77 -8.04
N GLN A 81 17.15 -4.78 -8.58
CA GLN A 81 16.17 -3.96 -7.86
C GLN A 81 14.79 -4.58 -7.82
N LEU A 82 14.45 -5.47 -8.77
CA LEU A 82 13.17 -6.19 -8.76
C LEU A 82 12.94 -6.96 -7.45
N GLY A 83 14.00 -7.54 -6.88
CA GLY A 83 13.95 -8.17 -5.56
C GLY A 83 13.79 -7.16 -4.41
N ALA A 84 14.39 -5.96 -4.54
CA ALA A 84 14.38 -4.94 -3.49
C ALA A 84 13.13 -4.03 -3.55
N GLU A 85 12.70 -3.61 -4.76
CA GLU A 85 11.49 -2.77 -4.93
C GLU A 85 10.22 -3.55 -4.64
N VAL A 86 10.11 -4.80 -5.11
CA VAL A 86 8.98 -5.68 -4.78
C VAL A 86 8.97 -6.02 -3.28
N ALA A 87 10.16 -6.12 -2.65
CA ALA A 87 10.26 -6.32 -1.20
C ALA A 87 9.90 -5.05 -0.41
N SER A 88 10.20 -3.84 -0.91
CA SER A 88 9.83 -2.58 -0.25
C SER A 88 8.36 -2.24 -0.43
N ASP A 89 7.81 -2.40 -1.65
CA ASP A 89 6.37 -2.22 -1.90
C ASP A 89 5.52 -3.24 -1.14
N SER A 90 5.98 -4.51 -1.08
CA SER A 90 5.27 -5.54 -0.31
C SER A 90 5.37 -5.32 1.20
N LYS A 91 6.50 -4.81 1.72
CA LYS A 91 6.63 -4.45 3.13
C LYS A 91 5.78 -3.24 3.50
N GLY A 92 5.76 -2.20 2.66
CA GLY A 92 4.93 -1.02 2.86
C GLY A 92 3.45 -1.38 2.90
N ALA A 93 2.98 -2.22 1.96
CA ALA A 93 1.61 -2.71 1.94
C ALA A 93 1.29 -3.55 3.19
N LEU A 94 2.19 -4.47 3.59
CA LEU A 94 2.05 -5.29 4.78
C LEU A 94 1.93 -4.44 6.06
N TYR A 95 2.80 -3.45 6.21
CA TYR A 95 2.78 -2.59 7.39
C TYR A 95 1.55 -1.67 7.41
N THR A 96 1.09 -1.22 6.24
CA THR A 96 -0.17 -0.48 6.12
C THR A 96 -1.36 -1.36 6.50
N GLN A 97 -1.42 -2.60 6.05
CA GLN A 97 -2.45 -3.57 6.43
C GLN A 97 -2.49 -3.77 7.95
N ALA A 98 -1.34 -4.02 8.58
CA ALA A 98 -1.26 -4.19 10.03
C ALA A 98 -1.70 -2.93 10.79
N CYS A 99 -1.28 -1.74 10.36
CA CYS A 99 -1.69 -0.48 10.97
C CYS A 99 -3.20 -0.21 10.80
N LEU A 100 -3.81 -0.61 9.66
CA LEU A 100 -5.24 -0.52 9.45
C LEU A 100 -6.01 -1.47 10.38
N LEU A 101 -5.54 -2.70 10.57
CA LEU A 101 -6.14 -3.63 11.54
C LEU A 101 -6.14 -3.04 12.96
N LEU A 102 -5.03 -2.46 13.39
CA LEU A 102 -4.94 -1.79 14.70
C LEU A 102 -5.91 -0.60 14.80
N LEU A 103 -5.99 0.23 13.75
CA LEU A 103 -6.91 1.37 13.71
C LEU A 103 -8.37 0.92 13.78
N GLN A 104 -8.74 -0.11 13.00
CA GLN A 104 -10.09 -0.65 12.96
C GLN A 104 -10.49 -1.28 14.30
N THR A 105 -9.58 -2.03 14.95
CA THR A 105 -9.84 -2.62 16.26
C THR A 105 -10.09 -1.53 17.30
N VAL A 106 -9.26 -0.50 17.37
CA VAL A 106 -9.49 0.62 18.32
C VAL A 106 -10.81 1.33 18.02
N TYR A 107 -11.18 1.51 16.76
CA TYR A 107 -12.46 2.10 16.36
C TYR A 107 -13.65 1.23 16.83
N LEU A 108 -13.59 -0.09 16.59
CA LEU A 108 -14.64 -1.03 17.00
C LEU A 108 -14.76 -1.11 18.54
N ASP A 109 -13.64 -1.17 19.26
CA ASP A 109 -13.63 -1.15 20.71
C ASP A 109 -14.27 0.13 21.27
N ILE A 110 -14.03 1.28 20.66
CA ILE A 110 -14.68 2.55 21.03
C ILE A 110 -16.20 2.46 20.75
N GLU A 111 -16.60 1.91 19.60
CA GLU A 111 -18.01 1.75 19.27
C GLU A 111 -18.73 0.83 20.23
N ASP A 112 -18.14 -0.32 20.55
CA ASP A 112 -18.71 -1.35 21.42
C ASP A 112 -18.76 -0.91 22.89
N LEU A 113 -17.69 -0.30 23.39
CA LEU A 113 -17.59 0.05 24.83
C LEU A 113 -18.14 1.44 25.16
N LEU A 114 -18.04 2.41 24.26
CA LEU A 114 -18.39 3.80 24.49
C LEU A 114 -19.57 4.29 23.63
N GLY A 115 -19.98 3.47 22.66
CA GLY A 115 -21.13 3.71 21.78
C GLY A 115 -20.82 4.51 20.52
N GLY A 116 -21.70 4.40 19.53
CA GLY A 116 -21.52 4.96 18.18
C GLY A 116 -21.29 6.49 18.13
N ARG A 117 -21.76 7.25 19.15
CA ARG A 117 -21.46 8.70 19.23
C ARG A 117 -19.96 8.94 19.44
N GLN A 118 -19.32 8.18 20.31
CA GLN A 118 -17.89 8.29 20.58
C GLN A 118 -17.07 7.79 19.39
N ALA A 119 -17.48 6.70 18.77
CA ALA A 119 -16.88 6.21 17.53
C ALA A 119 -16.93 7.28 16.41
N GLY A 120 -18.05 7.99 16.28
CA GLY A 120 -18.16 9.10 15.33
C GLY A 120 -17.25 10.31 15.64
N LEU A 121 -16.96 10.56 16.92
CA LEU A 121 -15.97 11.59 17.31
C LEU A 121 -14.56 11.12 17.01
N PHE A 122 -14.22 9.88 17.35
CA PHE A 122 -12.93 9.27 17.01
C PHE A 122 -12.66 9.30 15.49
N GLN A 123 -13.65 8.93 14.67
CA GLN A 123 -13.53 9.03 13.20
C GLN A 123 -13.20 10.46 12.75
N LYS A 124 -13.82 11.49 13.35
CA LYS A 124 -13.52 12.88 13.04
C LYS A 124 -12.08 13.27 13.43
N ASP A 125 -11.61 12.78 14.58
CA ASP A 125 -10.25 13.08 15.05
C ASP A 125 -9.21 12.39 14.16
N ILE A 126 -9.42 11.13 13.76
CA ILE A 126 -8.58 10.44 12.78
C ILE A 126 -8.59 11.16 11.43
N THR A 127 -9.76 11.65 10.97
CA THR A 127 -9.86 12.42 9.72
C THR A 127 -9.02 13.69 9.77
N LYS A 128 -8.99 14.39 10.90
CA LYS A 128 -8.14 15.57 11.07
C LYS A 128 -6.66 15.24 11.02
N ILE A 129 -6.26 14.14 11.69
CA ILE A 129 -4.86 13.64 11.69
C ILE A 129 -4.43 13.31 10.28
N PHE A 130 -5.23 12.55 9.54
CA PHE A 130 -4.92 12.16 8.17
C PHE A 130 -4.79 13.37 7.24
N GLY A 131 -5.69 14.36 7.37
CA GLY A 131 -5.61 15.61 6.63
C GLY A 131 -4.38 16.44 7.00
N GLN A 132 -4.03 16.54 8.29
CA GLN A 132 -2.88 17.30 8.79
C GLN A 132 -1.55 16.73 8.29
N TRP A 133 -1.43 15.41 8.22
CA TRP A 133 -0.23 14.71 7.83
C TRP A 133 -0.24 14.20 6.38
N HIS A 134 -1.24 14.63 5.58
CA HIS A 134 -1.36 14.34 4.14
C HIS A 134 -1.30 12.85 3.80
N PHE A 135 -2.04 12.03 4.55
CA PHE A 135 -2.11 10.59 4.30
C PHE A 135 -2.71 10.30 2.93
N PRO A 136 -2.01 9.56 2.05
CA PRO A 136 -2.54 9.19 0.76
C PRO A 136 -3.85 8.41 0.88
N GLN A 137 -4.85 8.73 0.05
CA GLN A 137 -6.17 8.08 0.00
C GLN A 137 -6.97 8.15 1.32
N ALA A 138 -6.67 9.12 2.19
CA ALA A 138 -7.35 9.35 3.46
C ALA A 138 -7.69 10.84 3.68
N ASP A 139 -7.83 11.59 2.61
CA ASP A 139 -8.00 13.06 2.57
C ASP A 139 -9.43 13.54 2.83
N SER A 140 -10.40 12.63 2.94
CA SER A 140 -11.81 12.96 3.15
C SER A 140 -12.48 12.08 4.21
N PRO A 141 -13.55 12.56 4.86
CA PRO A 141 -14.31 11.74 5.82
C PRO A 141 -14.87 10.45 5.21
N ALA A 142 -15.19 10.46 3.91
CA ALA A 142 -15.66 9.28 3.20
C ALA A 142 -14.54 8.25 2.99
N ALA A 143 -13.34 8.71 2.61
CA ALA A 143 -12.16 7.86 2.48
C ALA A 143 -11.77 7.23 3.83
N VAL A 144 -11.76 8.02 4.91
CA VAL A 144 -11.48 7.49 6.26
C VAL A 144 -12.53 6.47 6.68
N LYS A 145 -13.82 6.74 6.45
CA LYS A 145 -14.88 5.77 6.72
C LYS A 145 -14.66 4.47 5.93
N HIS A 146 -14.27 4.57 4.67
CA HIS A 146 -13.94 3.41 3.84
C HIS A 146 -12.79 2.60 4.47
N LEU A 147 -11.69 3.25 4.87
CA LEU A 147 -10.55 2.59 5.53
C LEU A 147 -10.93 1.91 6.86
N LEU A 148 -11.93 2.41 7.58
CA LEU A 148 -12.43 1.80 8.81
C LEU A 148 -13.34 0.57 8.56
N THR A 149 -13.78 0.34 7.32
CA THR A 149 -14.78 -0.71 7.00
C THR A 149 -14.28 -1.76 6.00
N ILE A 150 -13.20 -1.49 5.25
CA ILE A 150 -12.61 -2.48 4.33
C ILE A 150 -11.93 -3.59 5.13
N ASP A 151 -11.82 -4.76 4.52
CA ASP A 151 -10.91 -5.80 5.01
C ASP A 151 -9.50 -5.53 4.45
N PRO A 152 -8.53 -5.14 5.29
CA PRO A 152 -7.20 -4.76 4.81
C PRO A 152 -6.41 -5.95 4.25
N LEU A 153 -6.76 -7.19 4.62
CA LEU A 153 -6.03 -8.39 4.22
C LEU A 153 -6.43 -8.89 2.84
N THR A 154 -7.66 -8.64 2.43
CA THR A 154 -8.21 -9.11 1.14
C THR A 154 -8.37 -7.99 0.12
N SER A 155 -8.42 -6.73 0.56
CA SER A 155 -8.61 -5.57 -0.33
C SER A 155 -7.37 -5.27 -1.15
N LEU A 156 -7.57 -5.00 -2.45
CA LEU A 156 -6.55 -4.46 -3.35
C LEU A 156 -6.41 -2.93 -3.25
N GLU A 157 -7.31 -2.28 -2.51
CA GLU A 157 -7.39 -0.82 -2.37
C GLU A 157 -6.71 -0.30 -1.09
N VAL A 158 -5.79 -1.10 -0.52
CA VAL A 158 -5.01 -0.65 0.65
C VAL A 158 -4.08 0.48 0.23
N PRO A 159 -4.09 1.63 0.93
CA PRO A 159 -3.24 2.76 0.62
C PRO A 159 -1.75 2.39 0.69
N HIS A 160 -0.94 3.06 -0.11
CA HIS A 160 0.51 2.96 0.01
C HIS A 160 1.02 4.07 0.94
N TRP A 161 1.21 3.74 2.22
CA TRP A 161 1.75 4.65 3.21
C TRP A 161 3.25 4.45 3.42
N GLU A 162 3.97 5.56 3.49
CA GLU A 162 5.39 5.57 3.82
C GLU A 162 5.60 5.38 5.33
N GLU A 163 6.80 5.01 5.74
CA GLU A 163 7.14 4.72 7.13
C GLU A 163 6.78 5.87 8.10
N HIS A 164 6.98 7.11 7.68
CA HIS A 164 6.62 8.27 8.53
C HIS A 164 5.10 8.38 8.76
N HIS A 165 4.26 8.00 7.79
CA HIS A 165 2.81 7.92 7.98
C HIS A 165 2.44 6.84 9.00
N LEU A 166 3.04 5.65 8.89
CA LEU A 166 2.78 4.53 9.79
C LEU A 166 3.16 4.87 11.24
N ILE A 167 4.33 5.46 11.45
CA ILE A 167 4.80 5.91 12.77
C ILE A 167 3.85 6.97 13.33
N THR A 168 3.45 7.95 12.51
CA THR A 168 2.51 9.01 12.92
C THR A 168 1.16 8.41 13.30
N LEU A 169 0.61 7.50 12.48
CA LEU A 169 -0.66 6.84 12.79
C LEU A 169 -0.59 6.10 14.12
N LEU A 170 0.43 5.28 14.34
CA LEU A 170 0.57 4.51 15.58
C LEU A 170 0.75 5.41 16.81
N GLN A 171 1.45 6.52 16.68
CA GLN A 171 1.61 7.50 17.76
C GLN A 171 0.27 8.18 18.11
N GLU A 172 -0.43 8.66 17.09
CA GLU A 172 -1.70 9.34 17.28
C GLU A 172 -2.82 8.37 17.71
N LEU A 173 -2.81 7.16 17.20
CA LEU A 173 -3.74 6.11 17.60
C LEU A 173 -3.55 5.76 19.09
N TYR A 174 -2.30 5.64 19.54
CA TYR A 174 -2.01 5.44 20.96
C TYR A 174 -2.50 6.61 21.81
N ARG A 175 -2.26 7.85 21.39
CA ARG A 175 -2.71 9.06 22.09
C ARG A 175 -4.25 9.11 22.21
N LEU A 176 -4.94 8.90 21.08
CA LEU A 176 -6.41 8.88 21.05
C LEU A 176 -6.97 7.71 21.87
N GLY A 177 -6.44 6.50 21.69
CA GLY A 177 -6.88 5.35 22.46
C GLY A 177 -6.78 5.60 23.98
N LYS A 178 -5.66 6.18 24.44
CA LYS A 178 -5.50 6.57 25.83
C LYS A 178 -6.51 7.63 26.28
N GLU A 179 -6.86 8.59 25.41
CA GLU A 179 -7.85 9.62 25.69
C GLU A 179 -9.27 9.06 25.82
N TYR A 180 -9.67 8.16 24.88
CA TYR A 180 -11.01 7.56 24.87
C TYR A 180 -11.19 6.50 25.95
N PHE A 181 -10.22 5.61 26.16
CA PHE A 181 -10.33 4.51 27.14
C PHE A 181 -9.86 4.88 28.56
N GLY A 182 -9.13 5.98 28.73
CA GLY A 182 -8.52 6.36 29.99
C GLY A 182 -7.38 5.44 30.46
N ASN A 183 -6.98 4.46 29.64
CA ASN A 183 -5.90 3.50 29.94
C ASN A 183 -5.17 3.09 28.65
N THR A 184 -4.20 2.19 28.77
CA THR A 184 -3.36 1.73 27.66
C THR A 184 -3.49 0.23 27.35
N ASN A 185 -4.55 -0.43 27.86
CA ASN A 185 -4.70 -1.87 27.69
C ASN A 185 -4.95 -2.27 26.23
N PHE A 186 -5.60 -1.42 25.44
CA PHE A 186 -5.80 -1.62 23.99
C PHE A 186 -4.48 -1.81 23.23
N ALA A 187 -3.36 -1.26 23.73
CA ALA A 187 -2.07 -1.37 23.08
C ALA A 187 -1.31 -2.67 23.40
N LYS A 188 -1.81 -3.50 24.33
CA LYS A 188 -1.14 -4.75 24.73
C LYS A 188 -1.50 -5.96 23.87
N GLY A 189 -2.61 -5.90 23.14
CA GLY A 189 -3.15 -7.00 22.34
C GLY A 189 -2.71 -7.02 20.88
N VAL A 190 -1.58 -6.38 20.52
CA VAL A 190 -1.15 -6.28 19.10
C VAL A 190 -1.06 -7.64 18.42
N SER A 191 -0.48 -8.65 19.07
CA SER A 191 -0.36 -9.99 18.50
C SER A 191 -1.72 -10.66 18.25
N ASP A 192 -2.68 -10.43 19.13
CA ASP A 192 -4.04 -10.99 19.00
C ASP A 192 -4.81 -10.30 17.88
N ILE A 193 -4.64 -8.98 17.73
CA ILE A 193 -5.26 -8.21 16.64
C ILE A 193 -4.73 -8.67 15.27
N LEU A 194 -3.47 -9.03 15.20
CA LEU A 194 -2.80 -9.43 13.97
C LEU A 194 -2.86 -10.95 13.69
N GLN A 195 -3.62 -11.73 14.46
CA GLN A 195 -3.67 -13.19 14.33
C GLN A 195 -4.15 -13.69 12.96
N ASP A 196 -4.97 -12.91 12.26
CA ASP A 196 -5.49 -13.23 10.93
C ASP A 196 -4.50 -12.94 9.80
N MET A 197 -3.37 -12.28 10.11
CA MET A 197 -2.29 -12.10 9.16
C MET A 197 -1.47 -13.38 9.00
N PRO A 198 -0.87 -13.64 7.81
CA PRO A 198 0.11 -14.71 7.66
C PRO A 198 1.22 -14.61 8.70
N GLY A 199 1.59 -15.71 9.35
CA GLY A 199 2.50 -15.69 10.49
C GLY A 199 3.89 -15.06 10.21
N SER A 200 4.39 -15.19 8.98
CA SER A 200 5.61 -14.48 8.53
C SER A 200 5.44 -12.95 8.54
N ASP A 201 4.28 -12.49 8.11
CA ASP A 201 3.97 -11.08 7.94
C ASP A 201 3.70 -10.44 9.31
N GLN A 202 2.99 -11.14 10.18
CA GLN A 202 2.79 -10.76 11.58
C GLN A 202 4.15 -10.59 12.30
N THR A 203 5.05 -11.57 12.18
CA THR A 203 6.37 -11.53 12.81
C THR A 203 7.17 -10.33 12.29
N GLN A 204 7.18 -10.11 10.98
CA GLN A 204 7.91 -9.01 10.36
C GLN A 204 7.39 -7.64 10.81
N PHE A 205 6.06 -7.47 10.94
CA PHE A 205 5.49 -6.23 11.45
C PHE A 205 5.84 -6.00 12.92
N ILE A 206 5.74 -7.03 13.77
CA ILE A 206 6.06 -6.93 15.19
C ILE A 206 7.54 -6.55 15.41
N GLU A 207 8.46 -7.16 14.66
CA GLU A 207 9.89 -6.81 14.70
C GLU A 207 10.13 -5.36 14.30
N TRP A 208 9.49 -4.91 13.20
CA TRP A 208 9.55 -3.51 12.78
C TRP A 208 8.97 -2.58 13.85
N LEU A 209 7.79 -2.89 14.38
CA LEU A 209 7.14 -2.08 15.42
C LEU A 209 8.04 -1.94 16.64
N GLN A 210 8.63 -3.05 17.12
CA GLN A 210 9.54 -3.03 18.29
C GLN A 210 10.82 -2.22 18.06
N SER A 211 11.33 -2.18 16.82
CA SER A 211 12.51 -1.39 16.46
C SER A 211 12.17 0.08 16.18
N SER A 212 10.89 0.40 15.97
CA SER A 212 10.43 1.76 15.67
C SER A 212 10.44 2.67 16.91
N PRO A 213 10.45 4.00 16.72
CA PRO A 213 10.35 4.98 17.82
C PRO A 213 9.10 4.80 18.70
N VAL A 214 8.00 4.27 18.13
CA VAL A 214 6.73 4.07 18.82
C VAL A 214 6.58 2.70 19.47
N GLY A 215 7.53 1.78 19.28
CA GLY A 215 7.44 0.41 19.76
C GLY A 215 7.32 0.27 21.28
N LYS A 216 7.79 1.27 22.04
CA LYS A 216 7.63 1.30 23.51
C LYS A 216 6.18 1.56 23.96
N LEU A 217 5.35 2.12 23.09
CA LEU A 217 3.96 2.45 23.36
C LEU A 217 3.04 1.23 23.18
N TRP A 218 3.42 0.32 22.29
CA TRP A 218 2.65 -0.84 21.85
C TRP A 218 3.23 -2.16 22.40
N ARG A 219 3.31 -2.26 23.74
CA ARG A 219 3.83 -3.43 24.47
C ARG A 219 2.87 -3.91 25.54
#